data_347e95764cebb14fd24508902a27acd4
#
_entry.id   347e95764cebb14fd24508902a27acd4
#
_cell.length_a   1.000
_cell.length_b   1.000
_cell.length_c   1.000
_cell.angle_alpha   90.00
_cell.angle_beta   90.00
_cell.angle_gamma   90.00
#
_symmetry.space_group_name_H-M   'P 1'
#
loop_
_entity.id
_entity.type
_entity.pdbx_description
1 polymer ?
#
loop_
_entity_poly.entity_id
_entity_poly.type
_entity_poly.pdbx_seq_one_letter_code
_entity_poly.pdbx_strand_id
1 'polypeptide(L)'
;MLCASIVIPFSSVKAADPAKGKATFQTNCASCHNVHKKLTGPALAGVEDRWPDKKLLHQWIHNSASVLATGDKYANDLFNEFNKTAMTAFPQLSNEDIDDILAYIKVEGSKGPATAGPKPEGQPEGGTEKGNDNSLLFGIITLILAVVALILMQINSNLNKLAGDKEGVLTPDPVPFYKNKAYLALIILVLFMVGGYFTINGAIGLGRQKDYMPEQPIFYSHKVHAGINQINCLYCHAGAEKSKHAMIPSENICMNCHKAIKEYSGTYELVTAEGKKVDGTAEIAKLYDYVGWDPNAGKYTKPGRPIEWTKIHNLPDHVYFNHSQHVVAGQQQCQTCHGAINEMDEVHQFADLSMGWCINCHRTTKVQFADNNYYSIFEKLHQDIKDKKIDSVTVEMVGGTECQKCHY
;
A
#
# COMPACT_ATOMS: atom_id res chain seq x y z
N MET A 1 -1.65 75.07 -14.17
CA MET A 1 -1.00 74.13 -13.26
C MET A 1 -1.60 72.74 -13.50
N LEU A 2 -0.90 71.92 -14.28
CA LEU A 2 -1.29 70.53 -14.49
C LEU A 2 -0.60 69.66 -13.43
N CYS A 3 -1.41 69.05 -12.51
CA CYS A 3 -0.91 68.02 -11.64
C CYS A 3 -0.86 66.68 -12.40
N ALA A 4 0.34 66.20 -12.72
CA ALA A 4 0.54 64.85 -13.26
C ALA A 4 0.54 63.88 -12.11
N SER A 5 -0.52 63.04 -11.99
CA SER A 5 -0.59 61.93 -11.03
C SER A 5 0.31 60.79 -11.52
N ILE A 6 1.41 60.57 -10.80
CA ILE A 6 2.27 59.40 -11.03
C ILE A 6 1.56 58.19 -10.43
N VAL A 7 1.03 57.31 -11.29
CA VAL A 7 0.55 55.97 -10.88
C VAL A 7 1.75 55.04 -10.80
N ILE A 8 2.19 54.74 -9.60
CA ILE A 8 3.21 53.70 -9.32
C ILE A 8 2.49 52.34 -9.43
N PRO A 9 2.89 51.42 -10.32
CA PRO A 9 2.30 50.11 -10.35
C PRO A 9 2.75 49.34 -9.10
N PHE A 10 1.82 49.05 -8.20
CA PHE A 10 2.03 48.08 -7.12
C PHE A 10 2.12 46.71 -7.76
N SER A 11 3.34 46.15 -7.87
CA SER A 11 3.54 44.73 -8.15
C SER A 11 3.03 43.97 -6.94
N SER A 12 1.88 43.33 -7.04
CA SER A 12 1.38 42.42 -6.01
C SER A 12 2.32 41.21 -5.93
N VAL A 13 3.14 41.15 -4.88
CA VAL A 13 3.87 39.93 -4.53
C VAL A 13 2.82 38.89 -4.16
N LYS A 14 2.68 37.87 -4.99
CA LYS A 14 1.78 36.75 -4.75
C LYS A 14 2.29 35.99 -3.52
N ALA A 15 1.46 35.80 -2.51
CA ALA A 15 1.82 35.01 -1.33
C ALA A 15 2.09 33.55 -1.73
N ALA A 16 3.11 32.93 -1.14
CA ALA A 16 3.45 31.55 -1.39
C ALA A 16 2.30 30.60 -0.96
N ASP A 17 1.99 29.60 -1.78
CA ASP A 17 0.90 28.64 -1.61
C ASP A 17 1.42 27.29 -1.05
N PRO A 18 1.21 26.99 0.28
CA PRO A 18 1.66 25.74 0.85
C PRO A 18 1.00 24.49 0.26
N ALA A 19 -0.22 24.58 -0.31
CA ALA A 19 -0.90 23.43 -0.91
C ALA A 19 -0.23 23.04 -2.24
N LYS A 20 0.07 24.02 -3.08
CA LYS A 20 0.87 23.84 -4.30
C LYS A 20 2.28 23.35 -3.95
N GLY A 21 2.88 23.95 -2.92
CA GLY A 21 4.21 23.57 -2.42
C GLY A 21 4.25 22.11 -1.95
N LYS A 22 3.20 21.62 -1.29
CA LYS A 22 3.07 20.20 -0.91
C LYS A 22 3.14 19.28 -2.12
N ALA A 23 2.36 19.55 -3.16
CA ALA A 23 2.34 18.72 -4.36
C ALA A 23 3.71 18.69 -5.05
N THR A 24 4.36 19.86 -5.20
CA THR A 24 5.69 19.98 -5.81
C THR A 24 6.76 19.30 -4.96
N PHE A 25 6.68 19.42 -3.64
CA PHE A 25 7.57 18.74 -2.70
C PHE A 25 7.45 17.22 -2.82
N GLN A 26 6.23 16.69 -2.83
CA GLN A 26 5.98 15.25 -2.94
C GLN A 26 6.54 14.66 -4.23
N THR A 27 6.46 15.41 -5.33
CA THR A 27 6.93 14.95 -6.64
C THR A 27 8.46 15.01 -6.77
N ASN A 28 9.12 16.05 -6.23
CA ASN A 28 10.51 16.33 -6.53
C ASN A 28 11.47 16.13 -5.35
N CYS A 29 11.01 16.28 -4.11
CA CYS A 29 11.88 16.38 -2.93
C CYS A 29 11.72 15.20 -1.96
N ALA A 30 10.51 14.65 -1.83
CA ALA A 30 10.16 13.67 -0.80
C ALA A 30 10.91 12.32 -0.92
N SER A 31 11.51 12.03 -2.08
CA SER A 31 12.35 10.84 -2.29
C SER A 31 13.65 10.85 -1.49
N CYS A 32 14.20 12.05 -1.25
CA CYS A 32 15.48 12.21 -0.56
C CYS A 32 15.35 12.98 0.75
N HIS A 33 14.28 13.75 0.93
CA HIS A 33 14.05 14.61 2.08
C HIS A 33 12.72 14.32 2.78
N ASN A 34 12.75 14.40 4.10
CA ASN A 34 11.56 14.45 4.93
C ASN A 34 11.62 15.74 5.78
N VAL A 35 10.45 16.29 6.15
CA VAL A 35 10.41 17.52 6.93
C VAL A 35 10.99 17.31 8.32
N HIS A 36 10.69 16.18 8.98
CA HIS A 36 11.05 15.93 10.38
C HIS A 36 12.20 14.96 10.58
N LYS A 37 12.58 14.18 9.58
CA LYS A 37 13.57 13.11 9.70
C LYS A 37 14.71 13.27 8.69
N LYS A 38 15.92 12.89 9.12
CA LYS A 38 17.06 12.73 8.21
C LYS A 38 16.84 11.48 7.36
N LEU A 39 16.91 11.63 6.04
CA LEU A 39 16.89 10.54 5.06
C LEU A 39 18.21 10.51 4.29
N THR A 40 18.15 10.33 2.96
CA THR A 40 19.32 10.53 2.07
C THR A 40 19.84 11.95 2.17
N GLY A 41 18.96 12.93 2.35
CA GLY A 41 19.25 14.32 2.64
C GLY A 41 18.87 14.72 4.08
N PRO A 42 19.17 15.94 4.51
CA PRO A 42 18.83 16.48 5.83
C PRO A 42 17.32 16.60 6.03
N ALA A 43 16.90 16.54 7.30
CA ALA A 43 15.56 16.95 7.70
C ALA A 43 15.36 18.43 7.36
N LEU A 44 14.17 18.79 6.81
CA LEU A 44 13.97 20.13 6.28
C LEU A 44 13.23 21.09 7.23
N ALA A 45 12.71 20.63 8.38
CA ALA A 45 12.17 21.52 9.39
C ALA A 45 13.22 22.59 9.77
N GLY A 46 12.84 23.87 9.73
CA GLY A 46 13.75 24.99 9.99
C GLY A 46 14.86 25.18 8.95
N VAL A 47 14.68 24.74 7.71
CA VAL A 47 15.70 24.88 6.65
C VAL A 47 16.02 26.33 6.33
N GLU A 48 15.04 27.23 6.36
CA GLU A 48 15.26 28.67 6.11
C GLU A 48 16.15 29.31 7.19
N ASP A 49 16.09 28.84 8.45
CA ASP A 49 16.93 29.35 9.54
C ASP A 49 18.38 28.90 9.39
N ARG A 50 18.61 27.74 8.78
CA ARG A 50 19.95 27.20 8.49
C ARG A 50 20.62 27.83 7.27
N TRP A 51 19.81 28.41 6.37
CA TRP A 51 20.26 29.14 5.19
C TRP A 51 19.86 30.61 5.31
N PRO A 52 20.67 31.45 5.97
CA PRO A 52 20.31 32.84 6.22
C PRO A 52 20.19 33.66 4.92
N ASP A 53 20.90 33.28 3.86
CA ASP A 53 20.71 33.85 2.52
C ASP A 53 19.69 33.01 1.71
N LYS A 54 18.49 33.54 1.60
CA LYS A 54 17.42 32.90 0.84
C LYS A 54 17.76 32.72 -0.66
N LYS A 55 18.54 33.64 -1.24
CA LYS A 55 18.96 33.53 -2.65
C LYS A 55 19.92 32.35 -2.81
N LEU A 56 20.81 32.15 -1.84
CA LEU A 56 21.74 31.02 -1.87
C LEU A 56 21.00 29.69 -1.70
N LEU A 57 19.95 29.63 -0.86
CA LEU A 57 19.08 28.47 -0.74
C LEU A 57 18.35 28.15 -2.07
N HIS A 58 17.83 29.16 -2.75
CA HIS A 58 17.20 28.96 -4.08
C HIS A 58 18.23 28.45 -5.09
N GLN A 59 19.43 29.01 -5.12
CA GLN A 59 20.51 28.53 -5.98
C GLN A 59 20.93 27.11 -5.66
N TRP A 60 20.97 26.76 -4.37
CA TRP A 60 21.26 25.39 -3.92
C TRP A 60 20.20 24.41 -4.45
N ILE A 61 18.93 24.75 -4.37
CA ILE A 61 17.83 23.91 -4.87
C ILE A 61 17.89 23.81 -6.41
N HIS A 62 18.16 24.91 -7.11
CA HIS A 62 18.30 24.89 -8.56
C HIS A 62 19.50 24.06 -9.03
N ASN A 63 20.66 24.24 -8.37
CA ASN A 63 21.90 23.54 -8.72
C ASN A 63 22.89 23.56 -7.57
N SER A 64 22.87 22.51 -6.73
CA SER A 64 23.77 22.39 -5.60
C SER A 64 25.25 22.40 -5.97
N ALA A 65 25.61 21.84 -7.14
CA ALA A 65 27.00 21.82 -7.61
C ALA A 65 27.55 23.23 -7.87
N SER A 66 26.73 24.17 -8.34
CA SER A 66 27.14 25.56 -8.55
C SER A 66 27.46 26.27 -7.22
N VAL A 67 26.68 26.00 -6.18
CA VAL A 67 26.91 26.57 -4.84
C VAL A 67 28.15 25.96 -4.17
N LEU A 68 28.36 24.64 -4.31
CA LEU A 68 29.59 24.00 -3.84
C LEU A 68 30.85 24.60 -4.47
N ALA A 69 30.79 24.93 -5.77
CA ALA A 69 31.90 25.54 -6.49
C ALA A 69 32.25 26.96 -6.01
N THR A 70 31.34 27.67 -5.33
CA THR A 70 31.64 28.99 -4.73
C THR A 70 32.49 28.90 -3.47
N GLY A 71 32.64 27.71 -2.89
CA GLY A 71 33.35 27.49 -1.64
C GLY A 71 32.51 27.85 -0.41
N ASP A 72 31.19 28.02 -0.52
CA ASP A 72 30.34 28.31 0.63
C ASP A 72 30.53 27.24 1.71
N LYS A 73 30.84 27.73 2.94
CA LYS A 73 31.23 26.84 4.05
C LYS A 73 30.08 25.90 4.43
N TYR A 74 28.86 26.42 4.60
CA TYR A 74 27.71 25.61 5.05
C TYR A 74 27.34 24.57 4.01
N ALA A 75 27.31 24.95 2.72
CA ALA A 75 27.05 24.03 1.63
C ALA A 75 28.09 22.88 1.58
N ASN A 76 29.37 23.20 1.72
CA ASN A 76 30.44 22.21 1.69
C ASN A 76 30.44 21.31 2.94
N ASP A 77 30.17 21.86 4.13
CA ASP A 77 30.03 21.09 5.36
C ASP A 77 28.84 20.11 5.25
N LEU A 78 27.69 20.58 4.76
CA LEU A 78 26.51 19.76 4.52
C LEU A 78 26.79 18.65 3.50
N PHE A 79 27.46 18.95 2.39
CA PHE A 79 27.83 17.98 1.38
C PHE A 79 28.73 16.88 1.96
N ASN A 80 29.72 17.25 2.77
CA ASN A 80 30.61 16.29 3.43
C ASN A 80 29.87 15.44 4.48
N GLU A 81 28.94 16.02 5.27
CA GLU A 81 28.12 15.31 6.25
C GLU A 81 27.27 14.20 5.58
N PHE A 82 26.83 14.44 4.37
CA PHE A 82 26.00 13.50 3.61
C PHE A 82 26.81 12.66 2.59
N ASN A 83 28.02 12.25 2.98
CA ASN A 83 28.90 11.35 2.22
C ASN A 83 29.18 11.83 0.77
N LYS A 84 29.26 13.14 0.59
CA LYS A 84 29.45 13.78 -0.73
C LYS A 84 28.35 13.39 -1.75
N THR A 85 27.16 13.11 -1.25
CA THR A 85 25.99 12.89 -2.10
C THR A 85 25.50 14.23 -2.64
N ALA A 86 25.62 14.42 -3.96
CA ALA A 86 25.15 15.64 -4.60
C ALA A 86 23.62 15.63 -4.69
N MET A 87 23.00 16.74 -4.26
CA MET A 87 21.57 16.94 -4.47
C MET A 87 21.29 17.09 -5.99
N THR A 88 20.23 16.44 -6.46
CA THR A 88 19.76 16.59 -7.86
C THR A 88 19.45 18.05 -8.15
N ALA A 89 19.85 18.53 -9.32
CA ALA A 89 19.52 19.88 -9.77
C ALA A 89 18.07 19.95 -10.28
N PHE A 90 17.36 21.04 -9.97
CA PHE A 90 15.98 21.28 -10.39
C PHE A 90 15.86 22.60 -11.16
N PRO A 91 16.48 22.71 -12.35
CA PRO A 91 16.47 23.95 -13.14
C PRO A 91 15.08 24.33 -13.66
N GLN A 92 14.14 23.40 -13.69
CA GLN A 92 12.77 23.59 -14.14
C GLN A 92 11.86 24.27 -13.11
N LEU A 93 12.23 24.29 -11.82
CA LEU A 93 11.44 24.95 -10.79
C LEU A 93 11.64 26.46 -10.86
N SER A 94 10.57 27.23 -10.85
CA SER A 94 10.65 28.68 -10.70
C SER A 94 10.97 29.06 -9.24
N ASN A 95 11.42 30.29 -9.00
CA ASN A 95 11.59 30.78 -7.63
C ASN A 95 10.28 30.77 -6.84
N GLU A 96 9.15 31.00 -7.51
CA GLU A 96 7.81 30.92 -6.90
C GLU A 96 7.48 29.47 -6.46
N ASP A 97 7.82 28.46 -7.30
CA ASP A 97 7.62 27.05 -6.92
C ASP A 97 8.48 26.67 -5.71
N ILE A 98 9.70 27.21 -5.61
CA ILE A 98 10.58 27.00 -4.45
C ILE A 98 10.01 27.69 -3.21
N ASP A 99 9.48 28.93 -3.35
CA ASP A 99 8.84 29.63 -2.25
C ASP A 99 7.59 28.88 -1.75
N ASP A 100 6.79 28.32 -2.65
CA ASP A 100 5.65 27.46 -2.32
C ASP A 100 6.10 26.20 -1.52
N ILE A 101 7.19 25.54 -1.97
CA ILE A 101 7.79 24.40 -1.27
C ILE A 101 8.26 24.80 0.13
N LEU A 102 8.96 25.91 0.28
CA LEU A 102 9.46 26.39 1.57
C LEU A 102 8.30 26.75 2.51
N ALA A 103 7.22 27.36 1.99
CA ALA A 103 6.02 27.61 2.76
C ALA A 103 5.37 26.32 3.26
N TYR A 104 5.29 25.27 2.43
CA TYR A 104 4.82 23.96 2.85
C TYR A 104 5.70 23.36 3.96
N ILE A 105 7.04 23.37 3.78
CA ILE A 105 7.98 22.86 4.77
C ILE A 105 7.82 23.57 6.10
N LYS A 106 7.62 24.88 6.10
CA LYS A 106 7.40 25.68 7.29
C LYS A 106 6.12 25.31 8.02
N VAL A 107 5.00 25.19 7.29
CA VAL A 107 3.71 24.77 7.84
C VAL A 107 3.78 23.34 8.40
N GLU A 108 4.38 22.42 7.66
CA GLU A 108 4.50 21.03 8.10
C GLU A 108 5.48 20.89 9.28
N GLY A 109 6.60 21.61 9.24
CA GLY A 109 7.61 21.63 10.32
C GLY A 109 7.06 22.13 11.64
N SER A 110 6.06 23.04 11.62
CA SER A 110 5.40 23.55 12.84
C SER A 110 4.46 22.55 13.50
N LYS A 111 4.00 21.51 12.78
CA LYS A 111 3.06 20.50 13.30
C LYS A 111 3.72 19.44 14.18
N GLY A 112 5.06 19.40 14.23
CA GLY A 112 5.82 18.32 14.88
C GLY A 112 5.83 17.03 14.06
N PRO A 113 6.65 16.03 14.43
CA PRO A 113 6.64 14.73 13.75
C PRO A 113 5.26 14.12 13.87
N ALA A 114 4.62 13.79 12.75
CA ALA A 114 3.35 13.09 12.76
C ALA A 114 3.53 11.76 13.51
N THR A 115 2.96 11.66 14.70
CA THR A 115 2.56 10.35 15.23
C THR A 115 1.65 9.72 14.19
N ALA A 116 1.87 8.44 13.88
CA ALA A 116 1.11 7.68 12.90
C ALA A 116 -0.37 8.12 12.94
N GLY A 117 -0.88 8.59 11.81
CA GLY A 117 -2.22 9.13 11.70
C GLY A 117 -3.25 8.17 12.26
N PRO A 118 -4.41 8.66 12.74
CA PRO A 118 -5.44 7.80 13.29
C PRO A 118 -5.78 6.72 12.27
N LYS A 119 -5.71 5.47 12.73
CA LYS A 119 -6.20 4.29 11.99
C LYS A 119 -7.63 4.63 11.53
N PRO A 120 -7.97 4.50 10.23
CA PRO A 120 -9.32 4.76 9.80
C PRO A 120 -10.28 3.84 10.56
N GLU A 121 -11.16 4.41 11.38
CA GLU A 121 -12.28 3.68 11.96
C GLU A 121 -13.18 3.25 10.81
N GLY A 122 -13.30 1.94 10.60
CA GLY A 122 -14.22 1.36 9.62
C GLY A 122 -13.63 0.36 8.64
N GLN A 123 -12.38 -0.07 8.79
CA GLN A 123 -11.93 -1.26 8.06
C GLN A 123 -12.49 -2.50 8.77
N PRO A 124 -13.22 -3.38 8.05
CA PRO A 124 -13.39 -4.75 8.54
C PRO A 124 -11.98 -5.32 8.70
N GLU A 125 -11.69 -5.81 9.89
CA GLU A 125 -10.45 -6.50 10.19
C GLU A 125 -10.36 -7.77 9.31
N GLY A 126 -9.79 -7.61 8.14
CA GLY A 126 -9.34 -8.69 7.26
C GLY A 126 -7.85 -8.90 7.40
N GLY A 127 -7.31 -8.60 8.57
CA GLY A 127 -5.98 -9.02 8.97
C GLY A 127 -6.09 -10.48 9.40
N THR A 128 -5.58 -11.38 8.60
CA THR A 128 -5.09 -12.63 9.13
C THR A 128 -3.92 -12.26 10.05
N GLU A 129 -4.24 -12.00 11.35
CA GLU A 129 -3.29 -12.42 12.36
C GLU A 129 -2.92 -13.86 11.97
N LYS A 130 -1.64 -14.16 11.83
CA LYS A 130 -1.11 -15.49 12.08
C LYS A 130 -1.35 -15.77 13.57
N GLY A 131 -2.60 -15.81 13.99
CA GLY A 131 -3.02 -16.55 15.15
C GLY A 131 -2.60 -17.98 14.83
N ASN A 132 -1.94 -18.64 15.75
CA ASN A 132 -1.71 -20.07 15.69
C ASN A 132 -2.97 -20.71 15.11
N ASP A 133 -2.88 -21.13 13.84
CA ASP A 133 -4.00 -21.75 13.15
C ASP A 133 -4.21 -23.13 13.78
N ASN A 134 -4.91 -23.12 14.90
CA ASN A 134 -5.28 -24.33 15.62
C ASN A 134 -6.45 -25.09 14.94
N SER A 135 -6.84 -24.68 13.73
CA SER A 135 -7.95 -25.29 12.99
C SER A 135 -7.71 -26.80 12.79
N LEU A 136 -6.47 -27.17 12.46
CA LEU A 136 -6.07 -28.58 12.33
C LEU A 136 -6.14 -29.31 13.69
N LEU A 137 -5.70 -28.66 14.78
CA LEU A 137 -5.81 -29.23 16.13
C LEU A 137 -7.27 -29.41 16.53
N PHE A 138 -8.12 -28.42 16.34
CA PHE A 138 -9.56 -28.54 16.63
C PHE A 138 -10.23 -29.57 15.72
N GLY A 139 -9.84 -29.67 14.45
CA GLY A 139 -10.29 -30.70 13.52
C GLY A 139 -9.97 -32.13 14.03
N ILE A 140 -8.72 -32.34 14.47
CA ILE A 140 -8.28 -33.63 15.05
C ILE A 140 -9.05 -33.95 16.34
N ILE A 141 -9.18 -32.96 17.24
CA ILE A 141 -9.94 -33.16 18.49
C ILE A 141 -11.39 -33.53 18.20
N THR A 142 -12.04 -32.83 17.26
CA THR A 142 -13.43 -33.10 16.86
C THR A 142 -13.56 -34.51 16.28
N LEU A 143 -12.62 -34.96 15.46
CA LEU A 143 -12.60 -36.31 14.89
C LEU A 143 -12.46 -37.37 16.00
N ILE A 144 -11.54 -37.16 16.94
CA ILE A 144 -11.35 -38.08 18.09
C ILE A 144 -12.63 -38.17 18.93
N LEU A 145 -13.26 -37.04 19.25
CA LEU A 145 -14.52 -37.01 20.00
C LEU A 145 -15.65 -37.72 19.26
N ALA A 146 -15.74 -37.58 17.94
CA ALA A 146 -16.73 -38.30 17.13
C ALA A 146 -16.50 -39.83 17.19
N VAL A 147 -15.24 -40.27 17.07
CA VAL A 147 -14.90 -41.71 17.19
C VAL A 147 -15.23 -42.23 18.58
N VAL A 148 -14.89 -41.49 19.63
CA VAL A 148 -15.22 -41.86 21.02
C VAL A 148 -16.74 -41.96 21.21
N ALA A 149 -17.51 -41.03 20.69
CA ALA A 149 -18.97 -41.05 20.74
C ALA A 149 -19.55 -42.31 20.05
N LEU A 150 -19.03 -42.71 18.89
CA LEU A 150 -19.45 -43.92 18.19
C LEU A 150 -19.14 -45.18 19.00
N ILE A 151 -17.95 -45.24 19.64
CA ILE A 151 -17.57 -46.35 20.51
C ILE A 151 -18.50 -46.41 21.73
N LEU A 152 -18.78 -45.29 22.39
CA LEU A 152 -19.69 -45.23 23.53
C LEU A 152 -21.13 -45.66 23.16
N MET A 153 -21.63 -45.24 22.00
CA MET A 153 -22.93 -45.73 21.52
C MET A 153 -22.96 -47.23 21.26
N GLN A 154 -21.88 -47.81 20.74
CA GLN A 154 -21.77 -49.24 20.53
C GLN A 154 -21.70 -49.99 21.89
N ILE A 155 -20.93 -49.46 22.87
CA ILE A 155 -20.86 -50.03 24.24
C ILE A 155 -22.24 -49.99 24.89
N ASN A 156 -22.95 -48.85 24.81
CA ASN A 156 -24.30 -48.72 25.37
C ASN A 156 -25.28 -49.73 24.76
N SER A 157 -25.22 -49.92 23.43
CA SER A 157 -26.04 -50.94 22.74
C SER A 157 -25.75 -52.35 23.21
N ASN A 158 -24.45 -52.69 23.44
CA ASN A 158 -24.04 -53.99 23.95
C ASN A 158 -24.49 -54.20 25.41
N LEU A 159 -24.39 -53.16 26.26
CA LEU A 159 -24.84 -53.16 27.65
C LEU A 159 -26.35 -53.37 27.76
N ASN A 160 -27.13 -52.67 26.92
CA ASN A 160 -28.58 -52.84 26.88
C ASN A 160 -28.98 -54.28 26.51
N LYS A 161 -28.25 -54.93 25.60
CA LYS A 161 -28.46 -56.34 25.29
C LYS A 161 -28.17 -57.23 26.48
N LEU A 162 -27.01 -57.06 27.14
CA LEU A 162 -26.64 -57.86 28.32
C LEU A 162 -27.65 -57.68 29.45
N ALA A 163 -28.23 -56.52 29.65
CA ALA A 163 -29.28 -56.24 30.61
C ALA A 163 -30.57 -57.02 30.25
N GLY A 164 -31.00 -56.92 28.99
CA GLY A 164 -32.18 -57.65 28.51
C GLY A 164 -32.03 -59.17 28.61
N ASP A 165 -30.86 -59.72 28.26
CA ASP A 165 -30.57 -61.16 28.38
C ASP A 165 -30.63 -61.62 29.82
N LYS A 166 -30.23 -60.81 30.81
CA LYS A 166 -30.40 -61.11 32.26
C LYS A 166 -31.85 -61.10 32.70
N GLU A 167 -32.69 -60.28 32.11
CA GLU A 167 -34.12 -60.23 32.44
C GLU A 167 -34.96 -61.24 31.63
N GLY A 168 -34.30 -62.08 30.83
CA GLY A 168 -34.99 -63.11 30.01
C GLY A 168 -35.72 -62.54 28.81
N VAL A 169 -35.45 -61.29 28.42
CA VAL A 169 -36.02 -60.64 27.25
C VAL A 169 -35.12 -60.92 26.05
N LEU A 170 -35.64 -61.60 25.01
CA LEU A 170 -34.89 -61.84 23.77
C LEU A 170 -34.73 -60.54 23.01
N THR A 171 -33.60 -59.84 23.15
CA THR A 171 -33.22 -58.69 22.42
C THR A 171 -32.35 -59.06 21.22
N PRO A 172 -32.53 -58.42 20.03
CA PRO A 172 -31.69 -58.69 18.85
C PRO A 172 -30.25 -58.32 19.10
N ASP A 173 -29.31 -59.02 18.46
CA ASP A 173 -27.89 -58.70 18.55
C ASP A 173 -27.58 -57.29 18.10
N PRO A 174 -26.77 -56.50 18.81
CA PRO A 174 -26.41 -55.14 18.42
C PRO A 174 -25.63 -55.17 17.10
N VAL A 175 -26.10 -54.40 16.13
CA VAL A 175 -25.48 -54.31 14.83
C VAL A 175 -24.24 -53.39 14.94
N PRO A 176 -23.05 -53.86 14.53
CA PRO A 176 -21.85 -53.01 14.51
C PRO A 176 -22.11 -51.72 13.74
N PHE A 177 -21.52 -50.60 14.19
CA PHE A 177 -21.75 -49.26 13.62
C PHE A 177 -21.54 -49.20 12.09
N TYR A 178 -20.56 -49.94 11.56
CA TYR A 178 -20.24 -50.02 10.12
C TYR A 178 -21.24 -50.81 9.28
N LYS A 179 -22.20 -51.53 9.92
CA LYS A 179 -23.32 -52.24 9.28
C LYS A 179 -24.66 -51.57 9.56
N ASN A 180 -24.69 -50.62 10.48
CA ASN A 180 -25.93 -49.90 10.81
C ASN A 180 -26.24 -48.86 9.75
N LYS A 181 -27.36 -49.03 9.02
CA LYS A 181 -27.76 -48.14 7.93
C LYS A 181 -27.94 -46.70 8.38
N ALA A 182 -28.38 -46.44 9.60
CA ALA A 182 -28.56 -45.08 10.11
C ALA A 182 -27.20 -44.37 10.32
N TYR A 183 -26.19 -45.06 10.89
CA TYR A 183 -24.87 -44.49 11.02
C TYR A 183 -24.16 -44.29 9.68
N LEU A 184 -24.32 -45.24 8.74
CA LEU A 184 -23.80 -45.10 7.39
C LEU A 184 -24.43 -43.89 6.67
N ALA A 185 -25.75 -43.72 6.77
CA ALA A 185 -26.44 -42.60 6.20
C ALA A 185 -25.96 -41.26 6.81
N LEU A 186 -25.74 -41.20 8.15
CA LEU A 186 -25.22 -40.03 8.81
C LEU A 186 -23.79 -39.69 8.35
N ILE A 187 -22.91 -40.70 8.27
CA ILE A 187 -21.53 -40.53 7.80
C ILE A 187 -21.52 -40.01 6.36
N ILE A 188 -22.32 -40.58 5.47
CA ILE A 188 -22.45 -40.17 4.10
C ILE A 188 -22.96 -38.71 4.02
N LEU A 189 -23.96 -38.34 4.83
CA LEU A 189 -24.47 -36.98 4.90
C LEU A 189 -23.39 -35.99 5.35
N VAL A 190 -22.63 -36.32 6.39
CA VAL A 190 -21.52 -35.46 6.87
C VAL A 190 -20.44 -35.32 5.80
N LEU A 191 -20.05 -36.42 5.15
CA LEU A 191 -19.06 -36.33 4.04
C LEU A 191 -19.58 -35.53 2.87
N PHE A 192 -20.87 -35.62 2.53
CA PHE A 192 -21.50 -34.81 1.50
C PHE A 192 -21.49 -33.33 1.86
N MET A 193 -21.83 -32.98 3.11
CA MET A 193 -21.80 -31.58 3.56
C MET A 193 -20.38 -31.02 3.56
N VAL A 194 -19.40 -31.77 4.07
CA VAL A 194 -17.99 -31.37 4.07
C VAL A 194 -17.44 -31.25 2.65
N GLY A 195 -17.70 -32.25 1.81
CA GLY A 195 -17.30 -32.22 0.40
C GLY A 195 -17.94 -31.05 -0.35
N GLY A 196 -19.23 -30.80 -0.12
CA GLY A 196 -19.94 -29.66 -0.67
C GLY A 196 -19.33 -28.34 -0.24
N TYR A 197 -18.99 -28.17 1.03
CA TYR A 197 -18.32 -26.98 1.56
C TYR A 197 -16.97 -26.72 0.86
N PHE A 198 -16.11 -27.74 0.76
CA PHE A 198 -14.82 -27.58 0.06
C PHE A 198 -14.97 -27.30 -1.44
N THR A 199 -15.94 -27.97 -2.09
CA THR A 199 -16.21 -27.75 -3.51
C THR A 199 -16.69 -26.32 -3.77
N ILE A 200 -17.63 -25.83 -2.97
CA ILE A 200 -18.18 -24.47 -3.11
C ILE A 200 -17.09 -23.44 -2.85
N ASN A 201 -16.30 -23.58 -1.77
CA ASN A 201 -15.20 -22.64 -1.49
C ASN A 201 -14.12 -22.70 -2.55
N GLY A 202 -13.77 -23.88 -3.06
CA GLY A 202 -12.86 -24.02 -4.19
C GLY A 202 -13.37 -23.33 -5.46
N ALA A 203 -14.65 -23.49 -5.78
CA ALA A 203 -15.27 -22.82 -6.93
C ALA A 203 -15.31 -21.28 -6.76
N ILE A 204 -15.63 -20.81 -5.56
CA ILE A 204 -15.60 -19.38 -5.22
C ILE A 204 -14.17 -18.82 -5.32
N GLY A 205 -13.16 -19.60 -4.97
CA GLY A 205 -11.74 -19.23 -5.03
C GLY A 205 -11.16 -19.20 -6.45
N LEU A 206 -11.83 -19.79 -7.44
CA LEU A 206 -11.35 -19.80 -8.83
C LEU A 206 -11.17 -18.37 -9.36
N GLY A 207 -9.97 -18.08 -9.87
CA GLY A 207 -9.62 -16.77 -10.43
C GLY A 207 -9.33 -15.67 -9.38
N ARG A 208 -9.43 -15.96 -8.08
CA ARG A 208 -9.02 -15.05 -7.01
C ARG A 208 -7.57 -15.33 -6.66
N GLN A 209 -6.78 -14.26 -6.60
CA GLN A 209 -5.34 -14.35 -6.36
C GLN A 209 -4.95 -13.72 -5.02
N LYS A 210 -5.86 -13.69 -4.03
CA LYS A 210 -5.52 -13.21 -2.70
C LYS A 210 -4.32 -14.00 -2.15
N ASP A 211 -3.41 -13.28 -1.50
CA ASP A 211 -2.15 -13.79 -0.96
C ASP A 211 -1.16 -14.33 -2.01
N TYR A 212 -1.43 -14.12 -3.31
CA TYR A 212 -0.47 -14.44 -4.38
C TYR A 212 0.79 -13.60 -4.24
N MET A 213 1.91 -14.26 -4.06
CA MET A 213 3.22 -13.67 -3.80
C MET A 213 4.28 -14.40 -4.63
N PRO A 214 4.44 -14.03 -5.90
CA PRO A 214 5.42 -14.65 -6.78
C PRO A 214 6.83 -14.18 -6.46
N GLU A 215 7.82 -15.03 -6.70
CA GLU A 215 9.21 -14.64 -6.70
C GLU A 215 9.48 -13.56 -7.76
N GLN A 216 10.29 -12.56 -7.41
CA GLN A 216 10.63 -11.44 -8.27
C GLN A 216 12.10 -11.53 -8.72
N PRO A 217 12.46 -10.97 -9.90
CA PRO A 217 13.83 -10.98 -10.39
C PRO A 217 14.85 -10.33 -9.46
N ILE A 218 14.40 -9.30 -8.72
CA ILE A 218 15.14 -8.60 -7.67
C ILE A 218 14.26 -8.60 -6.42
N PHE A 219 14.83 -8.97 -5.28
CA PHE A 219 14.17 -8.79 -3.99
C PHE A 219 14.08 -7.31 -3.66
N TYR A 220 12.89 -6.74 -3.84
CA TYR A 220 12.61 -5.33 -3.59
C TYR A 220 11.73 -5.18 -2.35
N SER A 221 12.31 -4.67 -1.25
CA SER A 221 11.57 -4.45 -0.02
C SER A 221 10.86 -3.10 -0.01
N HIS A 222 9.53 -3.08 -0.06
CA HIS A 222 8.74 -1.88 0.18
C HIS A 222 8.89 -1.38 1.62
N LYS A 223 9.13 -2.29 2.57
CA LYS A 223 9.38 -1.96 3.97
C LYS A 223 10.63 -1.09 4.14
N VAL A 224 11.71 -1.41 3.44
CA VAL A 224 12.92 -0.56 3.47
C VAL A 224 12.66 0.78 2.80
N HIS A 225 12.04 0.80 1.62
CA HIS A 225 11.88 2.03 0.84
C HIS A 225 10.74 2.91 1.37
N ALA A 226 9.53 2.40 1.45
CA ALA A 226 8.36 3.17 1.85
C ALA A 226 8.11 3.19 3.36
N GLY A 227 8.50 2.13 4.08
CA GLY A 227 8.33 2.04 5.53
C GLY A 227 9.43 2.77 6.29
N ILE A 228 10.67 2.27 6.20
CA ILE A 228 11.80 2.79 6.97
C ILE A 228 12.27 4.14 6.42
N ASN A 229 12.52 4.22 5.11
CA ASN A 229 13.00 5.44 4.46
C ASN A 229 11.87 6.42 4.11
N GLN A 230 10.59 6.03 4.25
CA GLN A 230 9.41 6.87 4.04
C GLN A 230 9.34 7.52 2.64
N ILE A 231 9.88 6.85 1.63
CA ILE A 231 9.75 7.29 0.24
C ILE A 231 8.28 7.22 -0.16
N ASN A 232 7.75 8.33 -0.68
CA ASN A 232 6.34 8.40 -1.08
C ASN A 232 6.05 7.42 -2.23
N CYS A 233 4.91 6.71 -2.14
CA CYS A 233 4.46 5.76 -3.16
C CYS A 233 4.44 6.36 -4.56
N LEU A 234 3.99 7.61 -4.69
CA LEU A 234 3.84 8.32 -5.95
C LEU A 234 5.18 8.75 -6.58
N TYR A 235 6.27 8.71 -5.83
CA TYR A 235 7.60 8.91 -6.43
C TYR A 235 7.94 7.83 -7.45
N CYS A 236 7.59 6.58 -7.13
CA CYS A 236 7.81 5.43 -8.00
C CYS A 236 6.57 5.11 -8.85
N HIS A 237 5.38 5.27 -8.31
CA HIS A 237 4.10 4.92 -8.92
C HIS A 237 3.28 6.16 -9.34
N ALA A 238 3.92 7.16 -9.97
CA ALA A 238 3.29 8.41 -10.39
C ALA A 238 2.06 8.21 -11.32
N GLY A 239 2.00 7.09 -12.03
CA GLY A 239 0.85 6.72 -12.85
C GLY A 239 -0.45 6.58 -12.08
N ALA A 240 -0.38 6.29 -10.77
CA ALA A 240 -1.56 6.15 -9.93
C ALA A 240 -2.41 7.44 -9.84
N GLU A 241 -1.79 8.61 -9.97
CA GLU A 241 -2.52 9.90 -10.02
C GLU A 241 -2.97 10.30 -11.42
N LYS A 242 -2.27 9.84 -12.46
CA LYS A 242 -2.40 10.41 -13.81
C LYS A 242 -3.03 9.47 -14.81
N SER A 243 -3.14 8.18 -14.49
CA SER A 243 -3.59 7.19 -15.46
C SER A 243 -4.43 6.06 -14.84
N LYS A 244 -4.92 5.19 -15.72
CA LYS A 244 -5.61 3.96 -15.35
C LYS A 244 -4.70 3.03 -14.52
N HIS A 245 -3.41 2.97 -14.85
CA HIS A 245 -2.43 2.09 -14.22
C HIS A 245 -1.46 2.86 -13.34
N ALA A 246 -1.13 2.29 -12.16
CA ALA A 246 -0.14 2.89 -11.27
C ALA A 246 1.28 2.86 -11.83
N MET A 247 1.54 2.00 -12.80
CA MET A 247 2.82 1.72 -13.45
C MET A 247 3.85 1.05 -12.51
N ILE A 248 4.69 0.21 -13.09
CA ILE A 248 5.96 -0.18 -12.49
C ILE A 248 6.97 0.89 -12.89
N PRO A 249 7.74 1.45 -11.94
CA PRO A 249 8.71 2.51 -12.26
C PRO A 249 9.79 1.98 -13.20
N SER A 250 10.26 2.85 -14.11
CA SER A 250 11.44 2.52 -14.91
C SER A 250 12.69 2.48 -14.04
N GLU A 251 13.69 1.75 -14.48
CA GLU A 251 14.96 1.57 -13.76
C GLU A 251 15.68 2.90 -13.51
N ASN A 252 15.42 3.94 -14.30
CA ASN A 252 15.96 5.28 -14.09
C ASN A 252 15.53 5.87 -12.74
N ILE A 253 14.33 5.56 -12.29
CA ILE A 253 13.84 5.99 -10.97
C ILE A 253 14.68 5.37 -9.85
N CYS A 254 14.99 4.09 -9.96
CA CYS A 254 15.87 3.38 -9.00
C CYS A 254 17.26 4.03 -8.98
N MET A 255 17.81 4.33 -10.15
CA MET A 255 19.13 4.89 -10.32
C MET A 255 19.26 6.35 -9.85
N ASN A 256 18.17 7.06 -9.58
CA ASN A 256 18.25 8.38 -8.95
C ASN A 256 18.94 8.33 -7.57
N CYS A 257 18.73 7.24 -6.83
CA CYS A 257 19.35 7.01 -5.53
C CYS A 257 20.51 5.99 -5.62
N HIS A 258 20.34 4.89 -6.37
CA HIS A 258 21.30 3.80 -6.40
C HIS A 258 22.59 4.09 -7.17
N LYS A 259 22.73 5.23 -7.87
CA LYS A 259 24.05 5.73 -8.29
C LYS A 259 24.97 6.06 -7.11
N ALA A 260 24.38 6.53 -5.99
CA ALA A 260 25.10 6.88 -4.77
C ALA A 260 25.04 5.76 -3.72
N ILE A 261 23.90 5.06 -3.59
CA ILE A 261 23.68 3.99 -2.62
C ILE A 261 24.05 2.66 -3.27
N LYS A 262 25.29 2.24 -3.04
CA LYS A 262 25.88 1.04 -3.69
C LYS A 262 25.73 -0.23 -2.87
N GLU A 263 25.51 -0.08 -1.57
CA GLU A 263 25.49 -1.16 -0.60
C GLU A 263 24.31 -1.00 0.34
N TYR A 264 23.78 -2.10 0.84
CA TYR A 264 22.77 -2.08 1.89
C TYR A 264 23.45 -1.93 3.26
N SER A 265 23.33 -0.76 3.84
CA SER A 265 23.91 -0.42 5.16
C SER A 265 22.84 -0.29 6.27
N GLY A 266 21.60 -0.70 6.00
CA GLY A 266 20.52 -0.64 6.97
C GLY A 266 20.70 -1.65 8.11
N THR A 267 20.17 -1.30 9.30
CA THR A 267 20.16 -2.22 10.46
C THR A 267 19.04 -3.24 10.40
N TYR A 268 18.07 -3.06 9.51
CA TYR A 268 16.96 -3.98 9.32
C TYR A 268 17.42 -5.22 8.55
N GLU A 269 17.16 -6.41 9.10
CA GLU A 269 17.51 -7.67 8.46
C GLU A 269 16.46 -8.02 7.39
N LEU A 270 16.90 -8.13 6.14
CA LEU A 270 16.04 -8.53 5.03
C LEU A 270 15.80 -10.04 5.08
N VAL A 271 14.52 -10.44 5.07
CA VAL A 271 14.13 -11.85 5.07
C VAL A 271 12.99 -12.09 4.10
N THR A 272 13.02 -13.25 3.42
CA THR A 272 11.87 -13.69 2.62
C THR A 272 10.71 -14.13 3.51
N ALA A 273 9.54 -14.34 2.93
CA ALA A 273 8.37 -14.86 3.64
C ALA A 273 8.63 -16.24 4.27
N GLU A 274 9.54 -17.05 3.71
CA GLU A 274 9.97 -18.33 4.25
C GLU A 274 11.04 -18.17 5.36
N GLY A 275 11.45 -16.94 5.68
CA GLY A 275 12.44 -16.65 6.71
C GLY A 275 13.90 -16.79 6.25
N LYS A 276 14.17 -16.87 4.96
CA LYS A 276 15.53 -16.88 4.40
C LYS A 276 16.12 -15.47 4.40
N LYS A 277 17.33 -15.30 4.91
CA LYS A 277 18.05 -14.04 4.87
C LYS A 277 18.44 -13.64 3.46
N VAL A 278 18.28 -12.36 3.15
CA VAL A 278 18.59 -11.78 1.84
C VAL A 278 19.75 -10.78 2.00
N ASP A 279 20.75 -10.90 1.12
CA ASP A 279 21.82 -9.90 1.02
C ASP A 279 21.37 -8.74 0.15
N GLY A 280 20.98 -7.63 0.78
CA GLY A 280 20.52 -6.44 0.09
C GLY A 280 21.57 -5.81 -0.84
N THR A 281 22.87 -5.97 -0.55
CA THR A 281 23.95 -5.49 -1.44
C THR A 281 24.00 -6.33 -2.73
N ALA A 282 23.82 -7.65 -2.62
CA ALA A 282 23.72 -8.51 -3.78
C ALA A 282 22.48 -8.18 -4.64
N GLU A 283 21.36 -7.81 -4.03
CA GLU A 283 20.16 -7.38 -4.76
C GLU A 283 20.36 -6.02 -5.49
N ILE A 284 21.10 -5.09 -4.89
CA ILE A 284 21.52 -3.84 -5.57
C ILE A 284 22.45 -4.16 -6.76
N ALA A 285 23.35 -5.13 -6.61
CA ALA A 285 24.20 -5.55 -7.71
C ALA A 285 23.42 -6.15 -8.89
N LYS A 286 22.31 -6.87 -8.64
CA LYS A 286 21.39 -7.32 -9.70
C LYS A 286 20.79 -6.12 -10.45
N LEU A 287 20.36 -5.06 -9.74
CA LEU A 287 19.89 -3.83 -10.39
C LEU A 287 20.94 -3.26 -11.33
N TYR A 288 22.21 -3.19 -10.91
CA TYR A 288 23.30 -2.68 -11.75
C TYR A 288 23.51 -3.52 -13.01
N ASP A 289 23.39 -4.84 -12.92
CA ASP A 289 23.45 -5.71 -14.09
C ASP A 289 22.31 -5.45 -15.07
N TYR A 290 21.06 -5.25 -14.55
CA TYR A 290 19.92 -4.91 -15.40
C TYR A 290 20.10 -3.59 -16.13
N VAL A 291 20.57 -2.55 -15.43
CA VAL A 291 20.72 -1.20 -16.03
C VAL A 291 22.05 -1.00 -16.77
N GLY A 292 22.99 -1.93 -16.66
CA GLY A 292 24.32 -1.81 -17.26
C GLY A 292 25.24 -0.80 -16.57
N TRP A 293 24.99 -0.52 -15.27
CA TRP A 293 25.78 0.42 -14.48
C TRP A 293 26.99 -0.24 -13.85
N ASP A 294 28.15 0.40 -13.96
CA ASP A 294 29.37 0.02 -13.23
C ASP A 294 29.55 0.95 -12.03
N PRO A 295 29.36 0.46 -10.78
CA PRO A 295 29.47 1.30 -9.58
C PRO A 295 30.90 1.78 -9.32
N ASN A 296 31.94 1.07 -9.82
CA ASN A 296 33.33 1.47 -9.66
C ASN A 296 33.71 2.56 -10.66
N ALA A 297 33.27 2.41 -11.91
CA ALA A 297 33.50 3.40 -12.95
C ALA A 297 32.54 4.59 -12.87
N GLY A 298 31.44 4.49 -12.11
CA GLY A 298 30.43 5.54 -11.97
C GLY A 298 29.71 5.89 -13.27
N LYS A 299 29.58 4.93 -14.18
CA LYS A 299 28.99 5.14 -15.52
C LYS A 299 28.29 3.86 -16.05
N TYR A 300 27.42 4.06 -17.03
CA TYR A 300 26.84 2.94 -17.78
C TYR A 300 27.90 2.39 -18.74
N THR A 301 28.21 1.10 -18.62
CA THR A 301 29.25 0.41 -19.41
C THR A 301 28.66 -0.61 -20.37
N LYS A 302 27.40 -0.97 -20.18
CA LYS A 302 26.67 -1.95 -21.03
C LYS A 302 25.28 -1.37 -21.37
N PRO A 303 24.64 -1.82 -22.46
CA PRO A 303 23.24 -1.52 -22.68
C PRO A 303 22.40 -2.14 -21.54
N GLY A 304 21.43 -1.38 -21.04
CA GLY A 304 20.47 -1.88 -20.06
C GLY A 304 19.48 -2.86 -20.70
N ARG A 305 18.85 -3.67 -19.86
CA ARG A 305 17.74 -4.55 -20.21
C ARG A 305 16.62 -4.38 -19.17
N PRO A 306 15.33 -4.49 -19.54
CA PRO A 306 14.25 -4.33 -18.62
C PRO A 306 14.26 -5.39 -17.52
N ILE A 307 13.78 -5.02 -16.33
CA ILE A 307 13.51 -5.97 -15.26
C ILE A 307 12.14 -6.60 -15.52
N GLU A 308 12.09 -7.90 -15.69
CA GLU A 308 10.87 -8.66 -16.00
C GLU A 308 10.08 -8.94 -14.71
N TRP A 309 9.48 -7.88 -14.11
CA TRP A 309 8.68 -8.00 -12.90
C TRP A 309 7.44 -8.88 -13.12
N THR A 310 7.23 -9.83 -12.21
CA THR A 310 6.01 -10.62 -12.20
C THR A 310 4.84 -9.79 -11.66
N LYS A 311 3.78 -9.67 -12.45
CA LYS A 311 2.58 -8.90 -12.08
C LYS A 311 1.84 -9.60 -10.95
N ILE A 312 1.63 -8.91 -9.83
CA ILE A 312 0.97 -9.44 -8.62
C ILE A 312 -0.54 -9.19 -8.67
N HIS A 313 -0.94 -7.93 -8.89
CA HIS A 313 -2.35 -7.54 -8.92
C HIS A 313 -2.89 -7.64 -10.34
N ASN A 314 -3.89 -8.49 -10.52
CA ASN A 314 -4.52 -8.70 -11.82
C ASN A 314 -6.04 -8.66 -11.71
N LEU A 315 -6.68 -7.94 -12.63
CA LEU A 315 -8.12 -7.95 -12.81
C LEU A 315 -8.44 -8.65 -14.14
N PRO A 316 -9.60 -9.33 -14.26
CA PRO A 316 -10.07 -9.84 -15.52
C PRO A 316 -10.18 -8.73 -16.58
N ASP A 317 -9.97 -9.06 -17.85
CA ASP A 317 -9.93 -8.07 -18.94
C ASP A 317 -11.24 -7.30 -19.10
N HIS A 318 -12.37 -7.90 -18.73
CA HIS A 318 -13.70 -7.26 -18.78
C HIS A 318 -13.96 -6.30 -17.60
N VAL A 319 -12.99 -6.07 -16.71
CA VAL A 319 -13.12 -5.16 -15.57
C VAL A 319 -12.29 -3.90 -15.81
N TYR A 320 -13.00 -2.76 -15.82
CA TYR A 320 -12.37 -1.46 -15.86
C TYR A 320 -12.06 -0.97 -14.43
N PHE A 321 -10.81 -0.63 -14.18
CA PHE A 321 -10.39 0.02 -12.96
C PHE A 321 -9.42 1.16 -13.28
N ASN A 322 -9.65 2.32 -12.68
CA ASN A 322 -8.82 3.50 -12.90
C ASN A 322 -8.25 4.02 -11.58
N HIS A 323 -6.93 3.92 -11.42
CA HIS A 323 -6.24 4.41 -10.23
C HIS A 323 -6.47 5.91 -9.99
N SER A 324 -6.39 6.74 -11.01
CA SER A 324 -6.51 8.20 -10.82
C SER A 324 -7.88 8.62 -10.30
N GLN A 325 -8.95 7.93 -10.67
CA GLN A 325 -10.29 8.18 -10.12
C GLN A 325 -10.37 7.85 -8.63
N HIS A 326 -9.72 6.76 -8.19
CA HIS A 326 -9.72 6.36 -6.79
C HIS A 326 -8.76 7.21 -5.94
N VAL A 327 -7.56 7.48 -6.45
CA VAL A 327 -6.49 8.19 -5.72
C VAL A 327 -6.75 9.69 -5.70
N VAL A 328 -7.11 10.30 -6.84
CA VAL A 328 -7.27 11.76 -6.94
C VAL A 328 -8.70 12.18 -6.61
N ALA A 329 -9.71 11.70 -7.35
CA ALA A 329 -11.09 12.10 -7.12
C ALA A 329 -11.66 11.48 -5.84
N GLY A 330 -11.40 10.19 -5.61
CA GLY A 330 -11.86 9.46 -4.42
C GLY A 330 -11.00 9.66 -3.18
N GLN A 331 -9.79 10.21 -3.29
CA GLN A 331 -8.80 10.41 -2.22
C GLN A 331 -8.54 9.16 -1.37
N GLN A 332 -8.60 7.98 -2.03
CA GLN A 332 -8.35 6.72 -1.36
C GLN A 332 -6.86 6.52 -1.12
N GLN A 333 -6.52 6.03 0.08
CA GLN A 333 -5.14 5.70 0.42
C GLN A 333 -4.72 4.40 -0.27
N CYS A 334 -3.44 4.29 -0.63
CA CYS A 334 -2.90 3.11 -1.28
C CYS A 334 -3.15 1.84 -0.47
N GLN A 335 -2.98 1.94 0.85
CA GLN A 335 -3.15 0.83 1.80
C GLN A 335 -4.58 0.29 1.87
N THR A 336 -5.59 1.06 1.49
CA THR A 336 -6.99 0.61 1.46
C THR A 336 -7.16 -0.62 0.56
N CYS A 337 -6.42 -0.65 -0.56
CA CYS A 337 -6.49 -1.72 -1.56
C CYS A 337 -5.28 -2.66 -1.52
N HIS A 338 -4.10 -2.13 -1.18
CA HIS A 338 -2.84 -2.87 -1.20
C HIS A 338 -2.39 -3.37 0.19
N GLY A 339 -3.16 -3.10 1.26
CA GLY A 339 -2.78 -3.44 2.62
C GLY A 339 -1.59 -2.62 3.14
N ALA A 340 -0.96 -3.08 4.19
CA ALA A 340 0.21 -2.41 4.78
C ALA A 340 1.48 -2.63 3.93
N ILE A 341 1.43 -2.23 2.66
CA ILE A 341 2.51 -2.47 1.68
C ILE A 341 3.85 -1.87 2.12
N ASN A 342 3.81 -0.80 2.91
CA ASN A 342 4.98 -0.20 3.53
C ASN A 342 5.59 -1.06 4.67
N GLU A 343 5.01 -2.20 4.99
CA GLU A 343 5.53 -3.19 5.94
C GLU A 343 5.92 -4.50 5.25
N MET A 344 5.74 -4.60 3.92
CA MET A 344 6.01 -5.80 3.14
C MET A 344 7.43 -5.79 2.59
N ASP A 345 8.19 -6.85 2.88
CA ASP A 345 9.45 -7.14 2.21
C ASP A 345 9.20 -7.77 0.84
N GLU A 346 8.30 -8.74 0.78
CA GLU A 346 7.78 -9.32 -0.46
C GLU A 346 6.31 -8.94 -0.61
N VAL A 347 5.96 -8.37 -1.75
CA VAL A 347 4.59 -7.90 -1.99
C VAL A 347 3.71 -9.06 -2.39
N HIS A 348 2.54 -9.15 -1.75
CA HIS A 348 1.48 -10.08 -2.10
C HIS A 348 0.18 -9.34 -2.41
N GLN A 349 -0.73 -10.00 -3.12
CA GLN A 349 -2.06 -9.45 -3.37
C GLN A 349 -2.89 -9.48 -2.08
N PHE A 350 -3.05 -8.33 -1.43
CA PHE A 350 -3.77 -8.19 -0.16
C PHE A 350 -5.28 -8.41 -0.33
N ALA A 351 -5.91 -7.70 -1.26
CA ALA A 351 -7.34 -7.80 -1.51
C ALA A 351 -7.65 -8.90 -2.52
N ASP A 352 -8.83 -9.54 -2.38
CA ASP A 352 -9.27 -10.57 -3.32
C ASP A 352 -9.68 -9.99 -4.69
N LEU A 353 -9.92 -8.67 -4.75
CA LEU A 353 -10.34 -7.92 -5.94
C LEU A 353 -11.58 -8.50 -6.63
N SER A 354 -12.44 -9.18 -5.85
CA SER A 354 -13.72 -9.69 -6.35
C SER A 354 -14.72 -8.56 -6.57
N MET A 355 -15.74 -8.82 -7.40
CA MET A 355 -16.85 -7.90 -7.60
C MET A 355 -17.52 -7.53 -6.26
N GLY A 356 -17.74 -8.50 -5.38
CA GLY A 356 -18.33 -8.25 -4.05
C GLY A 356 -17.46 -7.34 -3.18
N TRP A 357 -16.15 -7.47 -3.23
CA TRP A 357 -15.23 -6.60 -2.51
C TRP A 357 -15.33 -5.14 -2.99
N CYS A 358 -15.35 -4.93 -4.30
CA CYS A 358 -15.51 -3.60 -4.89
C CYS A 358 -16.86 -2.98 -4.54
N ILE A 359 -17.98 -3.74 -4.72
CA ILE A 359 -19.32 -3.27 -4.43
C ILE A 359 -19.52 -2.94 -2.96
N ASN A 360 -18.99 -3.75 -2.04
CA ASN A 360 -19.09 -3.49 -0.61
C ASN A 360 -18.37 -2.18 -0.22
N CYS A 361 -17.21 -1.93 -0.80
CA CYS A 361 -16.51 -0.66 -0.63
C CYS A 361 -17.35 0.52 -1.16
N HIS A 362 -17.89 0.42 -2.37
CA HIS A 362 -18.68 1.48 -2.99
C HIS A 362 -19.99 1.78 -2.25
N ARG A 363 -20.58 0.79 -1.58
CA ARG A 363 -21.80 0.97 -0.77
C ARG A 363 -21.55 1.73 0.52
N THR A 364 -20.38 1.55 1.11
CA THR A 364 -20.07 2.07 2.44
C THR A 364 -19.17 3.30 2.44
N THR A 365 -18.33 3.45 1.41
CA THR A 365 -17.36 4.54 1.35
C THR A 365 -18.05 5.86 1.07
N LYS A 366 -17.82 6.82 1.96
CA LYS A 366 -18.25 8.21 1.80
C LYS A 366 -17.32 8.90 0.81
N VAL A 367 -17.88 9.66 -0.12
CA VAL A 367 -17.10 10.46 -1.06
C VAL A 367 -16.75 11.82 -0.46
N GLN A 368 -15.61 12.38 -0.89
CA GLN A 368 -15.22 13.77 -0.55
C GLN A 368 -16.07 14.72 -1.39
N PHE A 369 -17.31 14.95 -0.93
CA PHE A 369 -18.36 15.56 -1.75
C PHE A 369 -18.31 17.09 -1.73
N ALA A 370 -18.00 17.70 -0.57
CA ALA A 370 -18.18 19.14 -0.36
C ALA A 370 -17.21 20.00 -1.19
N ASP A 371 -15.94 19.62 -1.26
CA ASP A 371 -14.87 20.44 -1.86
C ASP A 371 -14.24 19.77 -3.10
N ASN A 372 -14.94 18.83 -3.72
CA ASN A 372 -14.45 18.11 -4.87
C ASN A 372 -15.27 18.41 -6.12
N ASN A 373 -14.70 19.18 -7.03
CA ASN A 373 -15.35 19.59 -8.28
C ASN A 373 -15.83 18.42 -9.16
N TYR A 374 -15.28 17.23 -8.97
CA TYR A 374 -15.75 16.03 -9.66
C TYR A 374 -17.23 15.74 -9.39
N TYR A 375 -17.72 16.08 -8.18
CA TYR A 375 -19.11 15.85 -7.77
C TYR A 375 -20.01 17.07 -7.93
N SER A 376 -19.53 18.18 -8.52
CA SER A 376 -20.31 19.42 -8.70
C SER A 376 -21.60 19.24 -9.50
N ILE A 377 -21.65 18.23 -10.37
CA ILE A 377 -22.82 17.92 -11.22
C ILE A 377 -23.99 17.31 -10.43
N PHE A 378 -23.79 16.87 -9.21
CA PHE A 378 -24.85 16.23 -8.37
C PHE A 378 -25.57 17.26 -7.51
N GLU A 379 -26.20 18.27 -8.15
CA GLU A 379 -26.86 19.40 -7.48
C GLU A 379 -27.88 18.98 -6.43
N LYS A 380 -28.69 17.94 -6.71
CA LYS A 380 -29.69 17.43 -5.78
C LYS A 380 -29.06 16.92 -4.49
N LEU A 381 -27.94 16.19 -4.55
CA LEU A 381 -27.26 15.70 -3.35
C LEU A 381 -26.66 16.84 -2.53
N HIS A 382 -26.13 17.88 -3.20
CA HIS A 382 -25.69 19.11 -2.51
C HIS A 382 -26.83 19.80 -1.78
N GLN A 383 -28.03 19.86 -2.39
CA GLN A 383 -29.20 20.44 -1.76
C GLN A 383 -29.68 19.58 -0.56
N ASP A 384 -29.71 18.25 -0.72
CA ASP A 384 -30.14 17.34 0.34
C ASP A 384 -29.21 17.39 1.56
N ILE A 385 -27.88 17.63 1.38
CA ILE A 385 -26.94 17.90 2.48
C ILE A 385 -27.27 19.24 3.15
N LYS A 386 -27.50 20.31 2.37
CA LYS A 386 -27.87 21.64 2.91
C LYS A 386 -29.17 21.59 3.72
N ASP A 387 -30.13 20.83 3.22
CA ASP A 387 -31.44 20.62 3.86
C ASP A 387 -31.36 19.64 5.05
N LYS A 388 -30.19 19.11 5.37
CA LYS A 388 -29.94 18.10 6.43
C LYS A 388 -30.81 16.84 6.29
N LYS A 389 -31.16 16.47 5.04
CA LYS A 389 -31.87 15.21 4.74
C LYS A 389 -30.92 14.03 4.73
N ILE A 390 -29.65 14.27 4.37
CA ILE A 390 -28.56 13.30 4.42
C ILE A 390 -27.32 13.94 5.05
N ASP A 391 -26.52 13.14 5.76
CA ASP A 391 -25.31 13.62 6.43
C ASP A 391 -24.06 13.45 5.55
N SER A 392 -24.11 12.54 4.59
CA SER A 392 -22.98 12.24 3.71
C SER A 392 -23.47 11.54 2.44
N VAL A 393 -22.63 11.56 1.40
CA VAL A 393 -22.89 10.88 0.13
C VAL A 393 -21.94 9.69 0.00
N THR A 394 -22.48 8.52 -0.36
CA THR A 394 -21.66 7.34 -0.66
C THR A 394 -21.41 7.22 -2.16
N VAL A 395 -20.42 6.38 -2.53
CA VAL A 395 -20.12 6.10 -3.95
C VAL A 395 -21.33 5.49 -4.66
N GLU A 396 -22.13 4.66 -3.97
CA GLU A 396 -23.36 4.09 -4.51
C GLU A 396 -24.38 5.18 -4.91
N MET A 397 -24.55 6.22 -4.08
CA MET A 397 -25.49 7.32 -4.35
C MET A 397 -25.16 8.13 -5.61
N VAL A 398 -23.89 8.13 -6.02
CA VAL A 398 -23.44 8.75 -7.29
C VAL A 398 -23.32 7.75 -8.44
N GLY A 399 -23.96 6.58 -8.32
CA GLY A 399 -24.03 5.55 -9.36
C GLY A 399 -22.78 4.65 -9.46
N GLY A 400 -21.93 4.63 -8.41
CA GLY A 400 -20.68 3.85 -8.43
C GLY A 400 -20.85 2.34 -8.33
N THR A 401 -22.09 1.83 -8.14
CA THR A 401 -22.41 0.40 -8.13
C THR A 401 -23.09 -0.08 -9.43
N GLU A 402 -23.28 0.81 -10.41
CA GLU A 402 -23.84 0.44 -11.71
C GLU A 402 -22.86 -0.42 -12.49
N CYS A 403 -23.38 -1.47 -13.15
CA CYS A 403 -22.57 -2.48 -13.86
C CYS A 403 -21.59 -1.85 -14.86
N GLN A 404 -22.05 -0.86 -15.63
CA GLN A 404 -21.25 -0.18 -16.68
C GLN A 404 -20.11 0.70 -16.12
N LYS A 405 -20.03 0.93 -14.82
CA LYS A 405 -18.92 1.65 -14.22
C LYS A 405 -17.67 0.80 -14.09
N CYS A 406 -17.86 -0.51 -14.01
CA CYS A 406 -16.78 -1.50 -13.84
C CYS A 406 -16.67 -2.48 -14.99
N HIS A 407 -17.72 -2.66 -15.81
CA HIS A 407 -17.76 -3.60 -16.92
C HIS A 407 -18.06 -2.89 -18.24
N TYR A 408 -17.38 -3.29 -19.33
CA TYR A 408 -17.57 -2.76 -20.69
C TYR A 408 -17.58 -3.89 -21.71
#